data_8ccb17da2793df17ad6f35b722b8ab90
#
_entry.id   8ccb17da2793df17ad6f35b722b8ab90
#
_cell.length_a   1.000
_cell.length_b   1.000
_cell.length_c   1.000
_cell.angle_alpha   90.00
_cell.angle_beta   90.00
_cell.angle_gamma   90.00
#
_symmetry.space_group_name_H-M   'P 1'
#
loop_
_entity.id
_entity.type
_entity.pdbx_description
1 polymer ?
#
loop_
_entity_poly.entity_id
_entity_poly.type
_entity_poly.pdbx_seq_one_letter_code
_entity_poly.pdbx_strand_id
1 'polypeptide(L)'
;MEVTSATTPTTPSARSKIGSDFDTFLKMFTVQLQNQDPLNPTDPSDYAVQLATFSAVEQQVMTNDLLTGLSDLMASASLADFAGMVGKEVLAPTTATYANTPITVEIPPAATGADSADLVVRDADGFEVQRMPVSVGGSTIDWSGKAPGTYSFALESYEGDTQTATTTASVYARVVEVRSDASGPLLVFESGGTAPAASISGLRS
;
A
#
# COMPACT_ATOMS: atom_id res chain seq x y z
N MET A 1 -10.55 -11.75 38.53
CA MET A 1 -10.57 -12.01 37.09
C MET A 1 -9.13 -12.14 36.63
N GLU A 2 -8.70 -13.35 36.38
CA GLU A 2 -7.34 -13.67 35.96
C GLU A 2 -7.25 -13.48 34.44
N VAL A 3 -6.39 -12.57 34.00
CA VAL A 3 -6.16 -12.31 32.57
C VAL A 3 -5.13 -13.34 32.10
N THR A 4 -5.58 -14.40 31.48
CA THR A 4 -4.71 -15.41 30.86
C THR A 4 -4.06 -14.79 29.62
N SER A 5 -2.76 -14.46 29.73
CA SER A 5 -1.94 -14.05 28.57
C SER A 5 -1.85 -15.20 27.58
N ALA A 6 -2.47 -15.05 26.43
CA ALA A 6 -2.32 -15.99 25.31
C ALA A 6 -0.90 -15.85 24.74
N THR A 7 -0.06 -16.85 24.99
CA THR A 7 1.28 -16.96 24.37
C THR A 7 1.09 -17.32 22.90
N THR A 8 1.37 -16.38 22.00
CA THR A 8 1.38 -16.63 20.56
C THR A 8 2.48 -17.65 20.24
N PRO A 9 2.20 -18.77 19.56
CA PRO A 9 3.24 -19.72 19.17
C PRO A 9 4.19 -19.04 18.17
N THR A 10 5.43 -18.88 18.55
CA THR A 10 6.51 -18.40 17.65
C THR A 10 6.78 -19.51 16.63
N THR A 11 6.33 -19.34 15.40
CA THR A 11 6.70 -20.23 14.29
C THR A 11 8.22 -20.09 14.07
N PRO A 12 9.00 -21.19 14.10
CA PRO A 12 10.44 -21.10 13.85
C PRO A 12 10.67 -20.57 12.45
N SER A 13 11.55 -19.57 12.34
CA SER A 13 11.95 -18.96 11.08
C SER A 13 12.42 -20.05 10.09
N ALA A 14 12.11 -19.92 8.80
CA ALA A 14 12.55 -20.84 7.75
C ALA A 14 14.09 -21.06 7.79
N ARG A 15 14.84 -20.03 8.17
CA ARG A 15 16.28 -20.03 8.41
C ARG A 15 16.73 -21.03 9.47
N SER A 16 15.99 -21.18 10.59
CA SER A 16 16.31 -22.14 11.66
C SER A 16 16.10 -23.59 11.22
N LYS A 17 15.14 -23.84 10.34
CA LYS A 17 14.88 -25.17 9.78
C LYS A 17 15.97 -25.58 8.77
N ILE A 18 16.31 -24.70 7.84
CA ILE A 18 17.29 -25.02 6.77
C ILE A 18 18.67 -25.27 7.38
N GLY A 19 19.12 -24.45 8.35
CA GLY A 19 20.39 -24.69 9.06
C GLY A 19 20.42 -26.02 9.81
N SER A 20 19.32 -26.42 10.45
CA SER A 20 19.19 -27.72 11.14
C SER A 20 19.19 -28.90 10.19
N ASP A 21 18.57 -28.76 9.02
CA ASP A 21 18.52 -29.80 8.00
C ASP A 21 19.91 -30.00 7.35
N PHE A 22 20.66 -28.93 7.18
CA PHE A 22 22.05 -28.97 6.70
C PHE A 22 22.99 -29.67 7.68
N ASP A 23 22.94 -29.33 8.97
CA ASP A 23 23.74 -30.00 10.01
C ASP A 23 23.40 -31.48 10.12
N THR A 24 22.13 -31.84 9.98
CA THR A 24 21.66 -33.23 9.98
C THR A 24 22.16 -33.96 8.75
N PHE A 25 22.13 -33.32 7.58
CA PHE A 25 22.68 -33.86 6.35
C PHE A 25 24.20 -34.11 6.47
N LEU A 26 25.00 -33.17 6.98
CA LEU A 26 26.42 -33.33 7.16
C LEU A 26 26.77 -34.48 8.12
N LYS A 27 26.00 -34.66 9.20
CA LYS A 27 26.15 -35.79 10.10
C LYS A 27 25.89 -37.12 9.41
N MET A 28 24.79 -37.26 8.67
CA MET A 28 24.49 -38.47 7.91
C MET A 28 25.55 -38.77 6.86
N PHE A 29 26.03 -37.74 6.14
CA PHE A 29 27.04 -37.86 5.12
C PHE A 29 28.37 -38.36 5.71
N THR A 30 28.80 -37.81 6.86
CA THR A 30 30.01 -38.22 7.54
C THR A 30 29.95 -39.70 8.00
N VAL A 31 28.77 -40.10 8.51
CA VAL A 31 28.55 -41.51 8.92
C VAL A 31 28.53 -42.46 7.71
N GLN A 32 27.97 -42.05 6.58
CA GLN A 32 27.98 -42.85 5.36
C GLN A 32 29.38 -43.00 4.77
N LEU A 33 30.19 -41.91 4.75
CA LEU A 33 31.59 -41.99 4.32
C LEU A 33 32.45 -42.93 5.21
N GLN A 34 32.18 -42.97 6.51
CA GLN A 34 32.90 -43.86 7.44
C GLN A 34 32.50 -45.34 7.32
N ASN A 35 31.30 -45.62 6.81
CA ASN A 35 30.77 -46.99 6.67
C ASN A 35 30.67 -47.49 5.23
N GLN A 36 31.27 -46.80 4.25
CA GLN A 36 31.26 -47.19 2.84
C GLN A 36 32.08 -48.46 2.61
N ASP A 37 31.50 -49.40 1.86
CA ASP A 37 32.17 -50.60 1.37
C ASP A 37 33.19 -50.19 0.26
N PRO A 38 34.50 -50.49 0.41
CA PRO A 38 35.53 -50.13 -0.56
C PRO A 38 35.34 -50.77 -1.94
N LEU A 39 34.42 -51.74 -2.10
CA LEU A 39 34.17 -52.45 -3.39
C LEU A 39 33.04 -51.84 -4.20
N ASN A 40 32.21 -50.93 -3.63
CA ASN A 40 31.14 -50.22 -4.33
C ASN A 40 30.97 -48.78 -3.80
N PRO A 41 31.89 -47.85 -4.11
CA PRO A 41 31.79 -46.47 -3.66
C PRO A 41 30.67 -45.74 -4.39
N THR A 42 29.74 -45.11 -3.64
CA THR A 42 28.81 -44.13 -4.21
C THR A 42 29.59 -42.88 -4.63
N ASP A 43 29.26 -42.33 -5.82
CA ASP A 43 29.96 -41.19 -6.40
C ASP A 43 29.79 -39.93 -5.52
N PRO A 44 30.86 -39.33 -5.01
CA PRO A 44 30.81 -38.11 -4.22
C PRO A 44 30.21 -36.89 -4.97
N SER A 45 30.20 -36.93 -6.30
CA SER A 45 29.73 -35.84 -7.16
C SER A 45 28.23 -35.58 -7.00
N ASP A 46 27.42 -36.63 -6.82
CA ASP A 46 25.96 -36.46 -6.67
C ASP A 46 25.61 -35.71 -5.36
N TYR A 47 26.38 -35.96 -4.31
CA TYR A 47 26.20 -35.26 -3.05
C TYR A 47 26.71 -33.83 -3.10
N ALA A 48 27.80 -33.54 -3.83
CA ALA A 48 28.29 -32.19 -4.03
C ALA A 48 27.27 -31.32 -4.78
N VAL A 49 26.57 -31.88 -5.78
CA VAL A 49 25.51 -31.20 -6.52
C VAL A 49 24.30 -30.89 -5.60
N GLN A 50 23.90 -31.84 -4.74
CA GLN A 50 22.83 -31.60 -3.78
C GLN A 50 23.22 -30.50 -2.79
N LEU A 51 24.45 -30.52 -2.28
CA LEU A 51 24.98 -29.49 -1.37
C LEU A 51 24.96 -28.08 -2.02
N ALA A 52 25.42 -28.00 -3.27
CA ALA A 52 25.41 -26.76 -4.02
C ALA A 52 23.98 -26.23 -4.20
N THR A 53 23.02 -27.13 -4.45
CA THR A 53 21.60 -26.79 -4.57
C THR A 53 21.03 -26.26 -3.24
N PHE A 54 21.34 -26.91 -2.10
CA PHE A 54 20.93 -26.43 -0.77
C PHE A 54 21.53 -25.06 -0.46
N SER A 55 22.82 -24.86 -0.73
CA SER A 55 23.49 -23.57 -0.53
C SER A 55 22.87 -22.46 -1.39
N ALA A 56 22.48 -22.77 -2.62
CA ALA A 56 21.78 -21.82 -3.50
C ALA A 56 20.41 -21.43 -2.95
N VAL A 57 19.64 -22.41 -2.45
CA VAL A 57 18.34 -22.15 -1.82
C VAL A 57 18.50 -21.33 -0.53
N GLU A 58 19.49 -21.64 0.31
CA GLU A 58 19.79 -20.87 1.53
C GLU A 58 20.12 -19.41 1.18
N GLN A 59 20.96 -19.19 0.16
CA GLN A 59 21.30 -17.85 -0.30
C GLN A 59 20.07 -17.10 -0.85
N GLN A 60 19.17 -17.79 -1.54
CA GLN A 60 17.91 -17.21 -2.03
C GLN A 60 16.99 -16.80 -0.87
N VAL A 61 16.85 -17.64 0.16
CA VAL A 61 16.07 -17.32 1.37
C VAL A 61 16.66 -16.11 2.09
N MET A 62 17.99 -16.08 2.27
CA MET A 62 18.68 -14.96 2.90
C MET A 62 18.50 -13.66 2.11
N THR A 63 18.53 -13.73 0.79
CA THR A 63 18.26 -12.56 -0.07
C THR A 63 16.82 -12.06 0.09
N ASN A 64 15.84 -12.96 0.15
CA ASN A 64 14.45 -12.58 0.36
C ASN A 64 14.22 -11.95 1.75
N ASP A 65 14.87 -12.49 2.80
CA ASP A 65 14.80 -11.93 4.16
C ASP A 65 15.39 -10.51 4.20
N LEU A 66 16.53 -10.29 3.53
CA LEU A 66 17.16 -8.96 3.42
C LEU A 66 16.27 -7.97 2.67
N LEU A 67 15.63 -8.39 1.58
CA LEU A 67 14.69 -7.55 0.81
C LEU A 67 13.46 -7.19 1.64
N THR A 68 12.93 -8.14 2.41
CA THR A 68 11.83 -7.88 3.34
C THR A 68 12.23 -6.88 4.42
N GLY A 69 13.39 -7.08 5.06
CA GLY A 69 13.91 -6.15 6.07
C GLY A 69 14.18 -4.75 5.52
N LEU A 70 14.64 -4.63 4.27
CA LEU A 70 14.81 -3.34 3.59
C LEU A 70 13.45 -2.67 3.34
N SER A 71 12.45 -3.43 2.92
CA SER A 71 11.08 -2.92 2.73
C SER A 71 10.50 -2.37 4.03
N ASP A 72 10.68 -3.09 5.15
CA ASP A 72 10.21 -2.67 6.48
C ASP A 72 10.92 -1.38 6.95
N LEU A 73 12.21 -1.25 6.69
CA LEU A 73 12.97 -0.03 7.00
C LEU A 73 12.49 1.16 6.16
N MET A 74 12.22 0.96 4.88
CA MET A 74 11.69 2.01 4.00
C MET A 74 10.28 2.45 4.43
N ALA A 75 9.42 1.51 4.83
CA ALA A 75 8.09 1.81 5.35
C ALA A 75 8.16 2.64 6.64
N SER A 76 9.07 2.29 7.56
CA SER A 76 9.26 3.02 8.81
C SER A 76 9.81 4.44 8.60
N ALA A 77 10.77 4.62 7.68
CA ALA A 77 11.32 5.93 7.33
C ALA A 77 10.23 6.84 6.70
N SER A 78 9.42 6.29 5.79
CA SER A 78 8.31 7.02 5.17
C SER A 78 7.29 7.50 6.20
N LEU A 79 6.95 6.68 7.20
CA LEU A 79 5.98 7.06 8.23
C LEU A 79 6.47 8.28 9.04
N ALA A 80 7.77 8.35 9.36
CA ALA A 80 8.37 9.47 10.07
C ALA A 80 8.30 10.78 9.24
N ASP A 81 8.56 10.70 7.93
CA ASP A 81 8.50 11.84 7.02
C ASP A 81 7.08 12.41 6.93
N PHE A 82 6.06 11.54 6.88
CA PHE A 82 4.67 11.96 6.79
C PHE A 82 4.05 12.36 8.15
N ALA A 83 4.64 12.00 9.29
CA ALA A 83 4.17 12.43 10.61
C ALA A 83 4.11 13.96 10.74
N GLY A 84 5.00 14.68 10.07
CA GLY A 84 5.00 16.15 10.03
C GLY A 84 3.81 16.77 9.28
N MET A 85 2.97 15.98 8.61
CA MET A 85 1.76 16.43 7.91
C MET A 85 0.52 16.44 8.82
N VAL A 86 0.56 15.78 9.99
CA VAL A 86 -0.55 15.80 10.95
C VAL A 86 -0.84 17.23 11.40
N GLY A 87 -2.10 17.63 11.31
CA GLY A 87 -2.57 18.99 11.59
C GLY A 87 -2.52 19.95 10.39
N LYS A 88 -1.86 19.58 9.29
CA LYS A 88 -1.81 20.39 8.06
C LYS A 88 -2.91 19.99 7.09
N GLU A 89 -3.20 20.87 6.13
CA GLU A 89 -4.12 20.58 5.04
C GLU A 89 -3.33 20.17 3.80
N VAL A 90 -3.71 19.03 3.23
CA VAL A 90 -3.11 18.49 2.00
C VAL A 90 -4.15 18.38 0.91
N LEU A 91 -3.72 18.58 -0.32
CA LEU A 91 -4.53 18.37 -1.51
C LEU A 91 -4.45 16.88 -1.91
N ALA A 92 -5.57 16.18 -1.77
CA ALA A 92 -5.63 14.75 -1.99
C ALA A 92 -6.99 14.31 -2.58
N PRO A 93 -7.05 13.18 -3.30
CA PRO A 93 -8.30 12.60 -3.81
C PRO A 93 -9.06 11.93 -2.65
N THR A 94 -9.79 12.72 -1.88
CA THR A 94 -10.51 12.29 -0.68
C THR A 94 -11.84 13.01 -0.52
N THR A 95 -12.58 12.69 0.54
CA THR A 95 -13.79 13.40 0.93
C THR A 95 -13.45 14.69 1.68
N ALA A 96 -14.32 15.69 1.61
CA ALA A 96 -14.22 16.91 2.40
C ALA A 96 -15.48 17.19 3.20
N THR A 97 -15.33 17.83 4.35
CA THR A 97 -16.46 18.28 5.17
C THR A 97 -16.83 19.71 4.82
N TYR A 98 -18.07 19.91 4.37
CA TYR A 98 -18.64 21.24 4.15
C TYR A 98 -19.27 21.74 5.43
N ALA A 99 -18.77 22.86 5.94
CA ALA A 99 -19.26 23.53 7.15
C ALA A 99 -19.66 25.00 6.84
N ASN A 100 -20.43 25.22 5.77
CA ASN A 100 -20.82 26.52 5.24
C ASN A 100 -19.66 27.40 4.73
N THR A 101 -18.48 26.82 4.57
CA THR A 101 -17.32 27.44 3.91
C THR A 101 -17.08 26.73 2.59
N PRO A 102 -16.89 27.44 1.47
CA PRO A 102 -16.62 26.81 0.19
C PRO A 102 -15.44 25.84 0.24
N ILE A 103 -15.58 24.71 -0.43
CA ILE A 103 -14.52 23.70 -0.58
C ILE A 103 -13.85 23.95 -1.93
N THR A 104 -12.55 24.22 -1.92
CA THR A 104 -11.77 24.28 -3.15
C THR A 104 -11.55 22.86 -3.68
N VAL A 105 -12.09 22.57 -4.86
CA VAL A 105 -11.98 21.28 -5.54
C VAL A 105 -11.07 21.43 -6.75
N GLU A 106 -9.99 20.64 -6.79
CA GLU A 106 -9.12 20.54 -7.95
C GLU A 106 -9.57 19.36 -8.81
N ILE A 107 -10.04 19.67 -9.99
CA ILE A 107 -10.58 18.73 -10.96
C ILE A 107 -9.46 18.36 -11.93
N PRO A 108 -9.06 17.07 -12.00
CA PRO A 108 -8.04 16.64 -12.94
C PRO A 108 -8.51 16.75 -14.38
N PRO A 109 -7.61 16.69 -15.37
CA PRO A 109 -8.00 16.55 -16.76
C PRO A 109 -8.86 15.30 -16.97
N ALA A 110 -9.85 15.39 -17.86
CA ALA A 110 -10.70 14.27 -18.27
C ALA A 110 -9.86 13.16 -18.94
N ALA A 111 -10.44 11.97 -19.04
CA ALA A 111 -9.79 10.85 -19.70
C ALA A 111 -9.46 11.20 -21.16
N THR A 112 -8.37 10.59 -21.66
CA THR A 112 -7.93 10.81 -23.05
C THR A 112 -9.04 10.40 -24.02
N GLY A 113 -9.40 11.30 -24.93
CA GLY A 113 -10.46 11.10 -25.91
C GLY A 113 -11.85 11.57 -25.45
N ALA A 114 -12.00 12.00 -24.19
CA ALA A 114 -13.27 12.57 -23.73
C ALA A 114 -13.54 13.93 -24.39
N ASP A 115 -14.77 14.13 -24.83
CA ASP A 115 -15.27 15.38 -25.41
C ASP A 115 -16.06 16.24 -24.39
N SER A 116 -16.53 15.59 -23.32
CA SER A 116 -17.24 16.26 -22.23
C SER A 116 -16.93 15.62 -20.88
N ALA A 117 -17.15 16.38 -19.80
CA ALA A 117 -16.92 15.93 -18.44
C ALA A 117 -17.87 16.62 -17.46
N ASP A 118 -18.35 15.84 -16.48
CA ASP A 118 -19.16 16.32 -15.38
C ASP A 118 -18.47 16.12 -14.05
N LEU A 119 -18.49 17.13 -13.18
CA LEU A 119 -18.21 16.96 -11.77
C LEU A 119 -19.47 16.49 -11.07
N VAL A 120 -19.38 15.31 -10.47
CA VAL A 120 -20.45 14.69 -9.70
C VAL A 120 -20.11 14.75 -8.22
N VAL A 121 -21.00 15.37 -7.44
CA VAL A 121 -20.85 15.48 -5.99
C VAL A 121 -21.81 14.51 -5.33
N ARG A 122 -21.30 13.68 -4.40
CA ARG A 122 -22.10 12.72 -3.63
C ARG A 122 -21.95 13.00 -2.14
N ASP A 123 -23.03 12.76 -1.41
CA ASP A 123 -23.03 12.83 0.06
C ASP A 123 -22.37 11.60 0.70
N ALA A 124 -22.37 11.54 2.04
CA ALA A 124 -21.79 10.45 2.82
C ALA A 124 -22.45 9.09 2.57
N ASP A 125 -23.72 9.08 2.15
CA ASP A 125 -24.48 7.87 1.83
C ASP A 125 -24.29 7.43 0.37
N GLY A 126 -23.53 8.21 -0.42
CA GLY A 126 -23.23 7.95 -1.83
C GLY A 126 -24.29 8.48 -2.81
N PHE A 127 -25.33 9.18 -2.34
CA PHE A 127 -26.34 9.79 -3.24
C PHE A 127 -25.76 11.00 -3.96
N GLU A 128 -26.06 11.10 -5.26
CA GLU A 128 -25.72 12.27 -6.05
C GLU A 128 -26.55 13.48 -5.61
N VAL A 129 -25.87 14.52 -5.10
CA VAL A 129 -26.51 15.75 -4.63
C VAL A 129 -26.37 16.88 -5.63
N GLN A 130 -25.37 16.79 -6.52
CA GLN A 130 -25.15 17.77 -7.58
C GLN A 130 -24.32 17.17 -8.72
N ARG A 131 -24.64 17.61 -9.95
CA ARG A 131 -23.91 17.34 -11.18
C ARG A 131 -23.74 18.65 -11.93
N MET A 132 -22.55 18.92 -12.41
CA MET A 132 -22.27 20.14 -13.17
C MET A 132 -21.23 19.87 -14.27
N PRO A 133 -21.43 20.41 -15.48
CA PRO A 133 -20.44 20.30 -16.54
C PRO A 133 -19.18 21.10 -16.19
N VAL A 134 -18.02 20.52 -16.49
CA VAL A 134 -16.72 21.12 -16.24
C VAL A 134 -15.79 21.01 -17.45
N SER A 135 -14.69 21.75 -17.46
CA SER A 135 -13.72 21.69 -18.54
C SER A 135 -13.01 20.35 -18.60
N VAL A 136 -12.87 19.77 -19.79
CA VAL A 136 -12.09 18.53 -20.03
C VAL A 136 -10.61 18.71 -19.79
N GLY A 137 -10.08 19.95 -19.82
CA GLY A 137 -8.68 20.25 -19.53
C GLY A 137 -8.33 20.29 -18.05
N GLY A 138 -9.29 20.07 -17.18
CA GLY A 138 -9.14 20.25 -15.73
C GLY A 138 -9.40 21.70 -15.31
N SER A 139 -9.71 21.91 -14.04
CA SER A 139 -9.96 23.24 -13.46
C SER A 139 -9.96 23.19 -11.94
N THR A 140 -9.90 24.35 -11.31
CA THR A 140 -10.14 24.49 -9.87
C THR A 140 -11.42 25.29 -9.67
N ILE A 141 -12.30 24.81 -8.79
CA ILE A 141 -13.56 25.48 -8.47
C ILE A 141 -13.75 25.56 -6.94
N ASP A 142 -14.48 26.56 -6.50
CA ASP A 142 -14.97 26.66 -5.12
C ASP A 142 -16.41 26.19 -5.07
N TRP A 143 -16.60 25.01 -4.49
CA TRP A 143 -17.92 24.37 -4.36
C TRP A 143 -18.58 24.72 -3.03
N SER A 144 -19.88 25.00 -3.07
CA SER A 144 -20.71 25.26 -1.89
C SER A 144 -21.91 24.31 -1.87
N GLY A 145 -22.00 23.54 -0.79
CA GLY A 145 -23.13 22.63 -0.55
C GLY A 145 -24.39 23.35 -0.07
N LYS A 146 -25.52 22.63 -0.13
CA LYS A 146 -26.81 23.12 0.40
C LYS A 146 -26.97 22.90 1.89
N ALA A 147 -26.23 21.91 2.45
CA ALA A 147 -26.25 21.56 3.87
C ALA A 147 -24.85 21.17 4.33
N PRO A 148 -24.51 21.39 5.62
CA PRO A 148 -23.28 20.84 6.19
C PRO A 148 -23.26 19.33 6.12
N GLY A 149 -22.10 18.75 5.82
CA GLY A 149 -21.92 17.30 5.67
C GLY A 149 -20.61 16.93 5.01
N THR A 150 -20.36 15.65 4.89
CA THR A 150 -19.20 15.11 4.17
C THR A 150 -19.57 14.78 2.73
N TYR A 151 -18.74 15.23 1.79
CA TYR A 151 -18.98 15.10 0.36
C TYR A 151 -17.78 14.50 -0.35
N SER A 152 -18.05 13.72 -1.38
CA SER A 152 -17.07 13.22 -2.33
C SER A 152 -17.26 13.86 -3.69
N PHE A 153 -16.15 14.02 -4.44
CA PHE A 153 -16.11 14.71 -5.72
C PHE A 153 -15.49 13.78 -6.76
N ALA A 154 -16.22 13.49 -7.82
CA ALA A 154 -15.77 12.62 -8.89
C ALA A 154 -15.96 13.31 -10.25
N LEU A 155 -14.92 13.25 -11.09
CA LEU A 155 -14.99 13.64 -12.49
C LEU A 155 -15.44 12.44 -13.31
N GLU A 156 -16.57 12.53 -13.97
CA GLU A 156 -17.05 11.57 -14.96
C GLU A 156 -16.74 12.10 -16.35
N SER A 157 -15.99 11.32 -17.14
CA SER A 157 -15.55 11.67 -18.50
C SER A 157 -16.41 10.94 -19.51
N TYR A 158 -16.78 11.60 -20.60
CA TYR A 158 -17.66 11.08 -21.64
C TYR A 158 -17.07 11.25 -23.03
N GLU A 159 -17.38 10.31 -23.92
CA GLU A 159 -17.24 10.38 -25.36
C GLU A 159 -18.62 10.23 -25.98
N GLY A 160 -19.20 11.34 -26.48
CA GLY A 160 -20.61 11.43 -26.79
C GLY A 160 -21.47 11.16 -25.55
N ASP A 161 -22.40 10.20 -25.64
CA ASP A 161 -23.27 9.80 -24.52
C ASP A 161 -22.70 8.66 -23.67
N THR A 162 -21.48 8.21 -23.95
CA THR A 162 -20.87 7.05 -23.26
C THR A 162 -19.89 7.53 -22.20
N GLN A 163 -20.10 7.12 -20.94
CA GLN A 163 -19.14 7.36 -19.87
C GLN A 163 -17.92 6.47 -20.07
N THR A 164 -16.74 7.09 -20.18
CA THR A 164 -15.47 6.40 -20.44
C THR A 164 -14.62 6.20 -19.20
N ALA A 165 -14.72 7.11 -18.22
CA ALA A 165 -13.95 7.03 -16.98
C ALA A 165 -14.63 7.78 -15.82
N THR A 166 -14.22 7.38 -14.58
CA THR A 166 -14.49 8.15 -13.36
C THR A 166 -13.18 8.34 -12.62
N THR A 167 -12.85 9.59 -12.27
CA THR A 167 -11.63 9.94 -11.53
C THR A 167 -12.02 10.77 -10.31
N THR A 168 -11.47 10.46 -9.14
CA THR A 168 -11.72 11.25 -7.93
C THR A 168 -11.02 12.60 -8.06
N ALA A 169 -11.75 13.70 -7.86
CA ALA A 169 -11.18 15.05 -7.77
C ALA A 169 -10.49 15.24 -6.41
N SER A 170 -9.48 16.11 -6.38
CA SER A 170 -8.73 16.38 -5.16
C SER A 170 -9.30 17.58 -4.41
N VAL A 171 -9.27 17.48 -3.08
CA VAL A 171 -9.72 18.56 -2.18
C VAL A 171 -8.67 18.80 -1.10
N TYR A 172 -8.61 20.00 -0.55
CA TYR A 172 -7.83 20.25 0.65
C TYR A 172 -8.54 19.66 1.85
N ALA A 173 -7.86 18.73 2.54
CA ALA A 173 -8.36 18.07 3.74
C ALA A 173 -7.28 18.04 4.83
N ARG A 174 -7.70 18.23 6.08
CA ARG A 174 -6.80 18.21 7.23
C ARG A 174 -6.43 16.78 7.61
N VAL A 175 -5.13 16.52 7.69
CA VAL A 175 -4.59 15.23 8.14
C VAL A 175 -4.71 15.14 9.66
N VAL A 176 -5.35 14.09 10.16
CA VAL A 176 -5.48 13.81 11.60
C VAL A 176 -4.61 12.64 12.04
N GLU A 177 -4.28 11.74 11.15
CA GLU A 177 -3.46 10.56 11.45
C GLU A 177 -2.70 10.10 10.20
N VAL A 178 -1.54 9.50 10.41
CA VAL A 178 -0.79 8.78 9.38
C VAL A 178 -0.68 7.32 9.81
N ARG A 179 -1.07 6.41 8.93
CA ARG A 179 -0.96 4.95 9.13
C ARG A 179 -0.02 4.35 8.11
N SER A 180 0.48 3.16 8.38
CA SER A 180 1.15 2.32 7.39
C SER A 180 0.22 1.17 7.03
N ASP A 181 0.05 0.92 5.73
CA ASP A 181 -0.60 -0.28 5.22
C ASP A 181 0.34 -1.07 4.29
N ALA A 182 -0.18 -2.14 3.66
CA ALA A 182 0.62 -2.96 2.74
C ALA A 182 1.10 -2.21 1.49
N SER A 183 0.48 -1.06 1.16
CA SER A 183 0.78 -0.23 -0.03
C SER A 183 1.67 0.97 0.32
N GLY A 184 1.99 1.18 1.59
CA GLY A 184 2.79 2.30 2.09
C GLY A 184 2.03 3.23 3.04
N PRO A 185 2.52 4.47 3.25
CA PRO A 185 1.88 5.42 4.14
C PRO A 185 0.49 5.85 3.64
N LEU A 186 -0.50 5.78 4.54
CA LEU A 186 -1.88 6.18 4.32
C LEU A 186 -2.21 7.37 5.22
N LEU A 187 -2.73 8.44 4.66
CA LEU A 187 -3.22 9.58 5.42
C LEU A 187 -4.69 9.41 5.76
N VAL A 188 -5.05 9.73 6.98
CA VAL A 188 -6.43 9.77 7.47
C VAL A 188 -6.82 11.23 7.66
N PHE A 189 -7.98 11.62 7.16
CA PHE A 189 -8.46 12.99 7.18
C PHE A 189 -9.56 13.19 8.21
N GLU A 190 -9.75 14.43 8.65
CA GLU A 190 -10.80 14.83 9.58
C GLU A 190 -12.21 14.46 9.08
N SER A 191 -12.41 14.44 7.76
CA SER A 191 -13.65 13.99 7.11
C SER A 191 -13.92 12.49 7.24
N GLY A 192 -12.99 11.70 7.80
CA GLY A 192 -13.02 10.24 7.83
C GLY A 192 -12.52 9.57 6.55
N GLY A 193 -12.25 10.33 5.50
CA GLY A 193 -11.65 9.83 4.27
C GLY A 193 -10.19 9.42 4.46
N THR A 194 -9.66 8.65 3.52
CA THR A 194 -8.24 8.24 3.50
C THR A 194 -7.69 8.43 2.09
N ALA A 195 -6.37 8.67 1.99
CA ALA A 195 -5.66 8.64 0.71
C ALA A 195 -4.22 8.15 0.91
N PRO A 196 -3.65 7.43 -0.08
CA PRO A 196 -2.22 7.12 -0.07
C PRO A 196 -1.39 8.40 -0.05
N ALA A 197 -0.31 8.42 0.73
CA ALA A 197 0.57 9.59 0.78
C ALA A 197 1.16 9.96 -0.58
N ALA A 198 1.35 8.98 -1.47
CA ALA A 198 1.81 9.18 -2.84
C ALA A 198 0.82 9.94 -3.75
N SER A 199 -0.46 10.05 -3.35
CA SER A 199 -1.49 10.76 -4.12
C SER A 199 -1.64 12.24 -3.75
N ILE A 200 -0.80 12.75 -2.85
CA ILE A 200 -0.83 14.15 -2.43
C ILE A 200 -0.18 15.00 -3.52
N SER A 201 -0.87 16.05 -3.94
CA SER A 201 -0.38 17.00 -4.94
C SER A 201 -0.08 18.40 -4.38
N GLY A 202 -0.51 18.70 -3.14
CA GLY A 202 -0.30 19.99 -2.52
C GLY A 202 -0.30 19.95 -0.99
N LEU A 203 0.29 20.96 -0.37
CA LEU A 203 0.34 21.14 1.09
C LEU A 203 0.13 22.62 1.40
N ARG A 204 -0.74 22.91 2.38
CA ARG A 204 -0.89 24.25 2.96
C ARG A 204 -0.99 24.18 4.49
N SER A 205 -0.63 25.26 5.14
CA SER A 205 -0.67 25.43 6.61
C SER A 205 -1.90 26.22 7.04
#